data_ef2a0518658c0986153d2fb888aa5b51
#
_entry.id   ef2a0518658c0986153d2fb888aa5b51
#
_cell.length_a   1.000
_cell.length_b   1.000
_cell.length_c   1.000
_cell.angle_alpha   90.00
_cell.angle_beta   90.00
_cell.angle_gamma   90.00
#
_symmetry.space_group_name_H-M   'P 1'
#
loop_
_entity.id
_entity.type
_entity.pdbx_description
1 polymer ?
#
loop_
_entity_poly.entity_id
_entity_poly.type
_entity_poly.pdbx_seq_one_letter_code
_entity_poly.pdbx_strand_id
1 'polypeptide(L)'
;MYMDLDTWSRKGSIMKEHQVTEKLKKVAIDLFKTYGYNNVSVRQICNAAGVPRSTFYSMYSSKDDLVISIYTVNLDISEKKLEELAHTKNDLERIWAIYSQYIKLAMNVGTEVSAALMIIELNRNVGIYDAMKKVRRYTVALCQNCQEQGLVMNPWPAEKLIPMVSASLNNQVFEWCRCKGDYPLMKNARMTFEALLNVPEKYRCN
;
A
#
# COMPACT_ATOMS: atom_id res chain seq x y z
N MET A 1 -28.89 -19.27 25.35
CA MET A 1 -27.70 -18.40 25.32
C MET A 1 -28.08 -17.11 24.59
N TYR A 2 -28.62 -16.12 25.35
CA TYR A 2 -29.09 -14.85 24.79
C TYR A 2 -27.86 -13.98 24.44
N MET A 3 -27.72 -13.65 23.18
CA MET A 3 -26.72 -12.68 22.72
C MET A 3 -27.22 -11.27 23.07
N ASP A 4 -26.44 -10.51 23.82
CA ASP A 4 -26.74 -9.21 24.40
C ASP A 4 -27.11 -8.19 23.30
N LEU A 5 -28.23 -7.48 23.49
CA LEU A 5 -28.74 -6.44 22.58
C LEU A 5 -27.72 -5.31 22.33
N ASP A 6 -26.84 -5.04 23.30
CA ASP A 6 -25.75 -4.06 23.19
C ASP A 6 -24.69 -4.49 22.17
N THR A 7 -24.43 -5.80 22.07
CA THR A 7 -23.46 -6.36 21.08
C THR A 7 -24.02 -6.25 19.66
N TRP A 8 -25.33 -6.37 19.49
CA TRP A 8 -26.01 -6.22 18.20
C TRP A 8 -26.03 -4.77 17.72
N SER A 9 -26.33 -3.83 18.63
CA SER A 9 -26.32 -2.39 18.36
C SER A 9 -24.92 -1.88 17.96
N ARG A 10 -23.87 -2.32 18.67
CA ARG A 10 -22.47 -2.00 18.37
C ARG A 10 -22.02 -2.56 17.01
N LYS A 11 -22.36 -3.81 16.68
CA LYS A 11 -22.04 -4.41 15.36
C LYS A 11 -22.74 -3.65 14.23
N GLY A 12 -23.99 -3.25 14.38
CA GLY A 12 -24.72 -2.47 13.39
C GLY A 12 -24.13 -1.07 13.18
N SER A 13 -23.64 -0.42 14.24
CA SER A 13 -22.95 0.87 14.17
C SER A 13 -21.61 0.77 13.48
N ILE A 14 -20.78 -0.23 13.82
CA ILE A 14 -19.48 -0.49 13.22
C ILE A 14 -19.61 -0.80 11.72
N MET A 15 -20.61 -1.61 11.32
CA MET A 15 -20.85 -1.90 9.91
C MET A 15 -21.25 -0.66 9.11
N LYS A 16 -22.08 0.22 9.67
CA LYS A 16 -22.46 1.49 9.03
C LYS A 16 -21.25 2.42 8.89
N GLU A 17 -20.42 2.54 9.91
CA GLU A 17 -19.21 3.34 9.90
C GLU A 17 -18.23 2.84 8.84
N HIS A 18 -18.00 1.54 8.76
CA HIS A 18 -17.16 0.92 7.72
C HIS A 18 -17.69 1.22 6.31
N GLN A 19 -19.01 1.12 6.07
CA GLN A 19 -19.61 1.43 4.77
C GLN A 19 -19.44 2.90 4.39
N VAL A 20 -19.58 3.83 5.33
CA VAL A 20 -19.36 5.26 5.11
C VAL A 20 -17.90 5.54 4.79
N THR A 21 -16.97 4.92 5.54
CA THR A 21 -15.53 5.01 5.32
C THR A 21 -15.15 4.60 3.90
N GLU A 22 -15.56 3.41 3.47
CA GLU A 22 -15.25 2.90 2.14
C GLU A 22 -15.87 3.76 1.02
N LYS A 23 -17.09 4.27 1.24
CA LYS A 23 -17.74 5.17 0.30
C LYS A 23 -16.96 6.49 0.14
N LEU A 24 -16.55 7.10 1.26
CA LEU A 24 -15.73 8.32 1.25
C LEU A 24 -14.40 8.13 0.53
N LYS A 25 -13.69 7.03 0.81
CA LYS A 25 -12.42 6.69 0.15
C LYS A 25 -12.60 6.53 -1.36
N LYS A 26 -13.59 5.73 -1.79
CA LYS A 26 -13.87 5.50 -3.21
C LYS A 26 -14.18 6.80 -3.95
N VAL A 27 -15.11 7.60 -3.42
CA VAL A 27 -15.50 8.88 -4.03
C VAL A 27 -14.31 9.85 -4.07
N ALA A 28 -13.50 9.91 -3.01
CA ALA A 28 -12.32 10.76 -2.99
C ALA A 28 -11.29 10.37 -4.04
N ILE A 29 -11.00 9.07 -4.19
CA ILE A 29 -10.08 8.55 -5.23
C ILE A 29 -10.58 8.95 -6.63
N ASP A 30 -11.88 8.77 -6.92
CA ASP A 30 -12.46 9.11 -8.21
C ASP A 30 -12.37 10.60 -8.51
N LEU A 31 -12.68 11.45 -7.52
CA LEU A 31 -12.55 12.90 -7.64
C LEU A 31 -11.09 13.34 -7.83
N PHE A 32 -10.15 12.77 -7.07
CA PHE A 32 -8.72 13.09 -7.19
C PHE A 32 -8.17 12.70 -8.56
N LYS A 33 -8.56 11.55 -9.09
CA LYS A 33 -8.18 11.11 -10.45
C LYS A 33 -8.70 12.06 -11.53
N THR A 34 -9.90 12.59 -11.34
CA THR A 34 -10.56 13.44 -12.35
C THR A 34 -10.09 14.88 -12.31
N TYR A 35 -9.95 15.45 -11.11
CA TYR A 35 -9.73 16.88 -10.91
C TYR A 35 -8.37 17.24 -10.31
N GLY A 36 -7.58 16.26 -9.91
CA GLY A 36 -6.34 16.44 -9.16
C GLY A 36 -6.57 16.65 -7.67
N TYR A 37 -5.63 16.18 -6.86
CA TYR A 37 -5.73 16.23 -5.39
C TYR A 37 -5.95 17.65 -4.86
N ASN A 38 -5.19 18.64 -5.35
CA ASN A 38 -5.22 20.01 -4.87
C ASN A 38 -6.55 20.74 -5.16
N ASN A 39 -7.24 20.36 -6.23
CA ASN A 39 -8.46 21.00 -6.71
C ASN A 39 -9.74 20.43 -6.06
N VAL A 40 -9.62 19.35 -5.27
CA VAL A 40 -10.76 18.71 -4.61
C VAL A 40 -10.81 19.11 -3.13
N SER A 41 -11.96 19.60 -2.69
CA SER A 41 -12.25 19.98 -1.31
C SER A 41 -13.02 18.88 -0.56
N VAL A 42 -12.92 18.86 0.78
CA VAL A 42 -13.73 17.98 1.65
C VAL A 42 -15.23 18.15 1.37
N ARG A 43 -15.69 19.38 1.06
CA ARG A 43 -17.09 19.67 0.71
C ARG A 43 -17.52 18.89 -0.53
N GLN A 44 -16.70 18.88 -1.57
CA GLN A 44 -16.99 18.14 -2.81
C GLN A 44 -17.04 16.65 -2.55
N ILE A 45 -16.10 16.10 -1.77
CA ILE A 45 -16.09 14.67 -1.39
C ILE A 45 -17.38 14.32 -0.65
N CYS A 46 -17.75 15.10 0.38
CA CYS A 46 -18.94 14.86 1.17
C CYS A 46 -20.22 14.93 0.33
N ASN A 47 -20.35 15.95 -0.53
CA ASN A 47 -21.50 16.10 -1.41
C ASN A 47 -21.63 14.91 -2.38
N ALA A 48 -20.54 14.51 -3.03
CA ALA A 48 -20.54 13.39 -3.97
C ALA A 48 -20.80 12.03 -3.26
N ALA A 49 -20.32 11.88 -2.03
CA ALA A 49 -20.58 10.69 -1.22
C ALA A 49 -21.98 10.70 -0.57
N GLY A 50 -22.71 11.80 -0.57
CA GLY A 50 -23.97 11.95 0.17
C GLY A 50 -23.79 11.78 1.68
N VAL A 51 -22.66 12.28 2.22
CA VAL A 51 -22.28 12.16 3.63
C VAL A 51 -22.18 13.57 4.25
N PRO A 52 -22.79 13.82 5.42
CA PRO A 52 -22.66 15.11 6.10
C PRO A 52 -21.17 15.42 6.42
N ARG A 53 -20.79 16.71 6.35
CA ARG A 53 -19.44 17.14 6.72
C ARG A 53 -19.08 16.81 8.17
N SER A 54 -20.05 16.88 9.09
CA SER A 54 -19.87 16.48 10.49
C SER A 54 -19.42 15.02 10.60
N THR A 55 -20.02 14.14 9.79
CA THR A 55 -19.63 12.72 9.73
C THR A 55 -18.22 12.54 9.15
N PHE A 56 -17.84 13.33 8.14
CA PHE A 56 -16.45 13.32 7.65
C PHE A 56 -15.48 13.70 8.76
N TYR A 57 -15.73 14.82 9.45
CA TYR A 57 -14.83 15.33 10.48
C TYR A 57 -14.84 14.53 11.79
N SER A 58 -15.84 13.68 12.02
CA SER A 58 -15.77 12.68 13.10
C SER A 58 -14.80 11.52 12.80
N MET A 59 -14.46 11.29 11.52
CA MET A 59 -13.61 10.19 11.06
C MET A 59 -12.21 10.66 10.64
N TYR A 60 -12.11 11.85 10.04
CA TYR A 60 -10.88 12.39 9.46
C TYR A 60 -10.76 13.88 9.80
N SER A 61 -9.62 14.31 10.34
CA SER A 61 -9.39 15.72 10.65
C SER A 61 -9.15 16.57 9.38
N SER A 62 -8.72 15.94 8.30
CA SER A 62 -8.37 16.62 7.04
C SER A 62 -8.53 15.69 5.82
N LYS A 63 -8.40 16.29 4.63
CA LYS A 63 -8.29 15.57 3.37
C LYS A 63 -7.04 14.68 3.33
N ASP A 64 -5.94 15.13 3.94
CA ASP A 64 -4.71 14.37 4.06
C ASP A 64 -4.92 13.10 4.89
N ASP A 65 -5.65 13.19 6.01
CA ASP A 65 -5.91 12.03 6.88
C ASP A 65 -6.77 10.98 6.16
N LEU A 66 -7.68 11.41 5.28
CA LEU A 66 -8.39 10.47 4.40
C LEU A 66 -7.41 9.76 3.44
N VAL A 67 -6.46 10.49 2.82
CA VAL A 67 -5.44 9.88 1.95
C VAL A 67 -4.56 8.89 2.72
N ILE A 68 -4.09 9.27 3.91
CA ILE A 68 -3.33 8.36 4.78
C ILE A 68 -4.12 7.08 5.05
N SER A 69 -5.42 7.20 5.36
CA SER A 69 -6.28 6.06 5.66
C SER A 69 -6.49 5.09 4.48
N ILE A 70 -6.42 5.60 3.23
CA ILE A 70 -6.48 4.77 2.03
C ILE A 70 -5.30 3.80 1.98
N TYR A 71 -4.12 4.25 2.40
CA TYR A 71 -2.91 3.43 2.39
C TYR A 71 -2.75 2.57 3.63
N THR A 72 -2.98 3.11 4.84
CA THR A 72 -2.70 2.41 6.10
C THR A 72 -3.52 1.13 6.27
N VAL A 73 -4.78 1.12 5.86
CA VAL A 73 -5.63 -0.09 5.89
C VAL A 73 -5.08 -1.20 4.98
N ASN A 74 -4.38 -0.83 3.90
CA ASN A 74 -3.82 -1.80 2.94
C ASN A 74 -2.35 -2.16 3.24
N LEU A 75 -1.69 -1.42 4.14
CA LEU A 75 -0.31 -1.69 4.55
C LEU A 75 -0.23 -2.74 5.67
N ASP A 76 -1.30 -2.93 6.43
CA ASP A 76 -1.36 -3.98 7.44
C ASP A 76 -1.59 -5.33 6.76
N ILE A 77 -0.49 -5.96 6.36
CA ILE A 77 -0.54 -7.34 5.86
C ILE A 77 -0.90 -8.22 7.05
N SER A 78 -2.18 -8.59 7.14
CA SER A 78 -2.65 -9.52 8.16
C SER A 78 -1.92 -10.86 8.05
N GLU A 79 -1.80 -11.58 9.19
CA GLU A 79 -1.22 -12.94 9.21
C GLU A 79 -1.91 -13.85 8.18
N LYS A 80 -3.24 -13.74 8.06
CA LYS A 80 -4.01 -14.44 7.01
C LYS A 80 -3.50 -14.14 5.60
N LYS A 81 -3.15 -12.88 5.31
CA LYS A 81 -2.63 -12.50 4.00
C LYS A 81 -1.22 -13.03 3.75
N LEU A 82 -0.40 -13.08 4.79
CA LEU A 82 0.91 -13.73 4.71
C LEU A 82 0.78 -15.24 4.48
N GLU A 83 -0.21 -15.89 5.10
CA GLU A 83 -0.53 -17.31 4.86
C GLU A 83 -1.01 -17.57 3.42
N GLU A 84 -1.89 -16.71 2.88
CA GLU A 84 -2.31 -16.79 1.47
C GLU A 84 -1.11 -16.68 0.52
N LEU A 85 -0.12 -15.85 0.85
CA LEU A 85 1.12 -15.70 0.10
C LEU A 85 2.11 -16.87 0.31
N ALA A 86 1.89 -17.73 1.31
CA ALA A 86 2.71 -18.92 1.52
C ALA A 86 2.60 -19.97 0.39
N HIS A 87 1.53 -19.90 -0.41
CA HIS A 87 1.31 -20.77 -1.58
C HIS A 87 2.05 -20.32 -2.85
N THR A 88 2.95 -19.33 -2.76
CA THR A 88 3.80 -18.93 -3.88
C THR A 88 4.85 -20.00 -4.19
N LYS A 89 5.37 -19.99 -5.44
CA LYS A 89 6.30 -20.99 -5.96
C LYS A 89 7.57 -21.17 -5.10
N ASN A 90 8.08 -20.08 -4.54
CA ASN A 90 9.27 -20.04 -3.67
C ASN A 90 9.29 -18.73 -2.86
N ASP A 91 10.27 -18.59 -1.96
CA ASP A 91 10.41 -17.41 -1.11
C ASP A 91 10.71 -16.12 -1.88
N LEU A 92 11.41 -16.20 -3.01
CA LEU A 92 11.65 -15.05 -3.89
C LEU A 92 10.33 -14.48 -4.45
N GLU A 93 9.47 -15.37 -4.97
CA GLU A 93 8.14 -14.95 -5.46
C GLU A 93 7.23 -14.48 -4.33
N ARG A 94 7.43 -14.98 -3.12
CA ARG A 94 6.71 -14.49 -1.93
C ARG A 94 7.10 -13.07 -1.58
N ILE A 95 8.41 -12.75 -1.57
CA ILE A 95 8.88 -11.37 -1.39
C ILE A 95 8.29 -10.45 -2.46
N TRP A 96 8.37 -10.88 -3.73
CA TRP A 96 7.79 -10.11 -4.84
C TRP A 96 6.28 -9.90 -4.68
N ALA A 97 5.54 -10.94 -4.34
CA ALA A 97 4.09 -10.87 -4.14
C ALA A 97 3.72 -9.84 -3.07
N ILE A 98 4.49 -9.77 -1.98
CA ILE A 98 4.31 -8.77 -0.92
C ILE A 98 4.51 -7.35 -1.49
N TYR A 99 5.66 -7.07 -2.11
CA TYR A 99 5.96 -5.74 -2.62
C TYR A 99 5.05 -5.33 -3.78
N SER A 100 4.68 -6.25 -4.66
CA SER A 100 3.79 -5.96 -5.78
C SER A 100 2.38 -5.53 -5.34
N GLN A 101 1.93 -5.88 -4.14
CA GLN A 101 0.65 -5.40 -3.61
C GLN A 101 0.65 -3.88 -3.38
N TYR A 102 1.76 -3.33 -2.86
CA TYR A 102 1.89 -1.88 -2.68
C TYR A 102 1.91 -1.14 -4.02
N ILE A 103 2.59 -1.72 -5.01
CA ILE A 103 2.61 -1.18 -6.38
C ILE A 103 1.21 -1.22 -6.99
N LYS A 104 0.50 -2.34 -6.85
CA LYS A 104 -0.90 -2.48 -7.30
C LYS A 104 -1.82 -1.49 -6.61
N LEU A 105 -1.64 -1.26 -5.30
CA LEU A 105 -2.41 -0.25 -4.58
C LEU A 105 -2.16 1.14 -5.17
N ALA A 106 -0.89 1.54 -5.38
CA ALA A 106 -0.56 2.81 -6.00
C ALA A 106 -1.22 2.96 -7.38
N MET A 107 -1.17 1.92 -8.22
CA MET A 107 -1.84 1.92 -9.53
C MET A 107 -3.36 2.05 -9.41
N ASN A 108 -3.96 1.39 -8.45
CA ASN A 108 -5.42 1.44 -8.21
C ASN A 108 -5.89 2.82 -7.76
N VAL A 109 -5.15 3.48 -6.86
CA VAL A 109 -5.53 4.82 -6.36
C VAL A 109 -5.15 5.93 -7.34
N GLY A 110 -4.16 5.71 -8.21
CA GLY A 110 -3.73 6.64 -9.23
C GLY A 110 -2.59 7.58 -8.81
N THR A 111 -2.01 8.26 -9.80
CA THR A 111 -0.82 9.11 -9.63
C THR A 111 -1.04 10.27 -8.67
N GLU A 112 -2.23 10.90 -8.71
CA GLU A 112 -2.56 12.06 -7.88
C GLU A 112 -2.59 11.71 -6.39
N VAL A 113 -3.22 10.60 -6.02
CA VAL A 113 -3.30 10.15 -4.62
C VAL A 113 -1.94 9.65 -4.14
N SER A 114 -1.20 8.93 -4.99
CA SER A 114 0.14 8.44 -4.66
C SER A 114 1.13 9.57 -4.45
N ALA A 115 1.12 10.59 -5.31
CA ALA A 115 1.94 11.79 -5.16
C ALA A 115 1.56 12.60 -3.91
N ALA A 116 0.26 12.77 -3.65
CA ALA A 116 -0.22 13.44 -2.43
C ALA A 116 0.30 12.74 -1.17
N LEU A 117 0.23 11.40 -1.11
CA LEU A 117 0.74 10.64 0.03
C LEU A 117 2.24 10.88 0.26
N MET A 118 3.05 10.88 -0.81
CA MET A 118 4.49 11.13 -0.71
C MET A 118 4.77 12.53 -0.12
N ILE A 119 4.05 13.55 -0.58
CA ILE A 119 4.16 14.92 -0.07
C ILE A 119 3.74 15.00 1.40
N ILE A 120 2.63 14.33 1.77
CA ILE A 120 2.15 14.28 3.15
C ILE A 120 3.19 13.63 4.07
N GLU A 121 3.76 12.50 3.64
CA GLU A 121 4.78 11.78 4.41
C GLU A 121 6.05 12.62 4.62
N LEU A 122 6.51 13.30 3.57
CA LEU A 122 7.67 14.21 3.66
C LEU A 122 7.45 15.38 4.64
N ASN A 123 6.22 15.91 4.67
CA ASN A 123 5.91 17.08 5.50
C ASN A 123 5.55 16.72 6.95
N ARG A 124 4.94 15.56 7.18
CA ARG A 124 4.31 15.22 8.48
C ARG A 124 4.90 13.98 9.14
N ASN A 125 5.66 13.15 8.42
CA ASN A 125 6.15 11.85 8.89
C ASN A 125 5.03 11.05 9.59
N VAL A 126 4.01 10.67 8.81
CA VAL A 126 2.81 10.01 9.35
C VAL A 126 3.00 8.52 9.66
N GLY A 127 4.24 8.03 9.58
CA GLY A 127 4.62 6.70 10.03
C GLY A 127 4.27 5.57 9.07
N ILE A 128 4.02 5.85 7.80
CA ILE A 128 3.74 4.81 6.79
C ILE A 128 4.94 3.84 6.69
N TYR A 129 6.16 4.36 6.73
CA TYR A 129 7.37 3.53 6.73
C TYR A 129 7.53 2.70 8.01
N ASP A 130 7.02 3.19 9.15
CA ASP A 130 7.02 2.45 10.41
C ASP A 130 6.02 1.29 10.42
N ALA A 131 4.87 1.47 9.80
CA ALA A 131 3.88 0.39 9.62
C ALA A 131 4.47 -0.81 8.84
N MET A 132 5.45 -0.56 7.98
CA MET A 132 6.13 -1.61 7.21
C MET A 132 7.21 -2.39 8.00
N LYS A 133 7.46 -2.10 9.27
CA LYS A 133 8.50 -2.80 10.06
C LYS A 133 8.26 -4.31 10.17
N LYS A 134 7.01 -4.75 10.32
CA LYS A 134 6.65 -6.19 10.36
C LYS A 134 6.96 -6.85 9.01
N VAL A 135 6.52 -6.23 7.93
CA VAL A 135 6.76 -6.68 6.55
C VAL A 135 8.25 -6.79 6.28
N ARG A 136 9.03 -5.79 6.69
CA ARG A 136 10.49 -5.78 6.54
C ARG A 136 11.15 -6.96 7.25
N ARG A 137 10.81 -7.21 8.52
CA ARG A 137 11.38 -8.36 9.26
C ARG A 137 11.07 -9.69 8.58
N TYR A 138 9.84 -9.86 8.13
CA TYR A 138 9.42 -11.06 7.43
C TYR A 138 10.16 -11.23 6.09
N THR A 139 10.24 -10.19 5.28
CA THR A 139 10.93 -10.24 3.98
C THR A 139 12.44 -10.38 4.11
N VAL A 140 13.05 -9.90 5.20
CA VAL A 140 14.47 -10.16 5.51
C VAL A 140 14.71 -11.64 5.71
N ALA A 141 13.90 -12.31 6.53
CA ALA A 141 14.03 -13.76 6.76
C ALA A 141 13.85 -14.56 5.45
N LEU A 142 12.86 -14.21 4.62
CA LEU A 142 12.69 -14.82 3.29
C LEU A 142 13.90 -14.58 2.38
N CYS A 143 14.50 -13.39 2.43
CA CYS A 143 15.68 -13.07 1.63
C CYS A 143 16.90 -13.89 2.06
N GLN A 144 17.11 -14.11 3.36
CA GLN A 144 18.17 -15.00 3.87
C GLN A 144 18.00 -16.43 3.34
N ASN A 145 16.79 -16.99 3.43
CA ASN A 145 16.49 -18.29 2.85
C ASN A 145 16.77 -18.34 1.34
N CYS A 146 16.43 -17.26 0.61
CA CYS A 146 16.71 -17.15 -0.82
C CYS A 146 18.22 -17.14 -1.13
N GLN A 147 19.03 -16.50 -0.28
CA GLN A 147 20.50 -16.51 -0.42
C GLN A 147 21.07 -17.91 -0.20
N GLU A 148 20.62 -18.62 0.84
CA GLU A 148 21.02 -20.00 1.11
C GLU A 148 20.64 -20.98 -0.01
N GLN A 149 19.51 -20.76 -0.67
CA GLN A 149 19.01 -21.56 -1.78
C GLN A 149 19.58 -21.14 -3.16
N GLY A 150 20.38 -20.08 -3.22
CA GLY A 150 20.92 -19.57 -4.48
C GLY A 150 19.87 -18.93 -5.40
N LEU A 151 18.74 -18.48 -4.85
CA LEU A 151 17.71 -17.69 -5.54
C LEU A 151 18.07 -16.20 -5.58
N VAL A 152 18.86 -15.74 -4.61
CA VAL A 152 19.43 -14.41 -4.48
C VAL A 152 20.94 -14.54 -4.44
N MET A 153 21.63 -14.00 -5.44
CA MET A 153 23.09 -14.09 -5.58
C MET A 153 23.82 -12.83 -5.09
N ASN A 154 23.10 -11.81 -4.68
CA ASN A 154 23.72 -10.63 -4.08
C ASN A 154 24.26 -11.01 -2.68
N PRO A 155 25.58 -10.84 -2.42
CA PRO A 155 26.22 -11.31 -1.19
C PRO A 155 25.99 -10.38 0.01
N TRP A 156 25.35 -9.23 -0.17
CA TRP A 156 25.09 -8.31 0.93
C TRP A 156 24.09 -8.88 1.91
N PRO A 157 24.23 -8.59 3.22
CA PRO A 157 23.27 -9.05 4.22
C PRO A 157 21.84 -8.65 3.87
N ALA A 158 20.89 -9.57 4.05
CA ALA A 158 19.48 -9.35 3.75
C ALA A 158 18.89 -8.10 4.44
N GLU A 159 19.40 -7.80 5.67
CA GLU A 159 19.04 -6.61 6.46
C GLU A 159 19.42 -5.29 5.76
N LYS A 160 20.37 -5.33 4.85
CA LYS A 160 20.78 -4.19 4.02
C LYS A 160 20.07 -4.20 2.67
N LEU A 161 19.95 -5.39 2.05
CA LEU A 161 19.31 -5.54 0.74
C LEU A 161 17.82 -5.18 0.75
N ILE A 162 17.07 -5.67 1.69
CA ILE A 162 15.61 -5.47 1.73
C ILE A 162 15.21 -4.00 1.87
N PRO A 163 15.83 -3.18 2.74
CA PRO A 163 15.60 -1.74 2.71
C PRO A 163 15.94 -1.06 1.38
N MET A 164 17.03 -1.48 0.72
CA MET A 164 17.42 -0.95 -0.60
C MET A 164 16.39 -1.31 -1.68
N VAL A 165 15.91 -2.55 -1.69
CA VAL A 165 14.83 -3.00 -2.58
C VAL A 165 13.58 -2.16 -2.33
N SER A 166 13.16 -2.00 -1.08
CA SER A 166 11.98 -1.20 -0.71
C SER A 166 12.10 0.24 -1.20
N ALA A 167 13.24 0.90 -0.94
CA ALA A 167 13.50 2.28 -1.37
C ALA A 167 13.47 2.41 -2.90
N SER A 168 14.09 1.45 -3.61
CA SER A 168 14.13 1.46 -5.07
C SER A 168 12.74 1.23 -5.68
N LEU A 169 11.91 0.36 -5.10
CA LEU A 169 10.54 0.15 -5.55
C LEU A 169 9.65 1.38 -5.28
N ASN A 170 9.87 2.09 -4.18
CA ASN A 170 9.20 3.38 -3.93
C ASN A 170 9.61 4.43 -4.98
N ASN A 171 10.88 4.44 -5.41
CA ASN A 171 11.31 5.31 -6.51
C ASN A 171 10.65 4.97 -7.84
N GLN A 172 10.33 3.71 -8.12
CA GLN A 172 9.56 3.33 -9.31
C GLN A 172 8.14 3.95 -9.28
N VAL A 173 7.51 3.97 -8.11
CA VAL A 173 6.20 4.63 -7.93
C VAL A 173 6.33 6.15 -8.12
N PHE A 174 7.41 6.76 -7.59
CA PHE A 174 7.70 8.18 -7.80
C PHE A 174 7.84 8.51 -9.30
N GLU A 175 8.64 7.74 -10.05
CA GLU A 175 8.81 7.94 -11.49
C GLU A 175 7.48 7.79 -12.25
N TRP A 176 6.67 6.82 -11.88
CA TRP A 176 5.34 6.63 -12.45
C TRP A 176 4.43 7.84 -12.19
N CYS A 177 4.45 8.41 -10.99
CA CYS A 177 3.71 9.64 -10.66
C CYS A 177 4.23 10.83 -11.47
N ARG A 178 5.56 10.99 -11.57
CA ARG A 178 6.22 12.05 -12.34
C ARG A 178 5.83 12.00 -13.82
N CYS A 179 5.74 10.80 -14.37
CA CYS A 179 5.31 10.55 -15.76
C CYS A 179 3.77 10.52 -15.92
N LYS A 180 2.99 10.92 -14.90
CA LYS A 180 1.51 10.94 -14.94
C LYS A 180 0.88 9.62 -15.38
N GLY A 181 1.51 8.50 -15.01
CA GLY A 181 1.05 7.16 -15.34
C GLY A 181 1.61 6.57 -16.64
N ASP A 182 2.25 7.37 -17.48
CA ASP A 182 2.92 6.91 -18.71
C ASP A 182 4.32 6.34 -18.37
N TYR A 183 4.31 5.22 -17.67
CA TYR A 183 5.50 4.52 -17.21
C TYR A 183 5.15 3.06 -16.89
N PRO A 184 5.88 2.07 -17.41
CA PRO A 184 5.55 0.65 -17.21
C PRO A 184 5.94 0.18 -15.79
N LEU A 185 5.25 0.73 -14.77
CA LEU A 185 5.57 0.62 -13.36
C LEU A 185 5.81 -0.82 -12.90
N MET A 186 4.87 -1.73 -13.16
CA MET A 186 4.99 -3.12 -12.67
C MET A 186 6.18 -3.85 -13.29
N LYS A 187 6.42 -3.62 -14.60
CA LYS A 187 7.55 -4.20 -15.32
C LYS A 187 8.89 -3.68 -14.77
N ASN A 188 9.02 -2.37 -14.67
CA ASN A 188 10.27 -1.75 -14.19
C ASN A 188 10.54 -2.06 -12.73
N ALA A 189 9.50 -2.13 -11.91
CA ALA A 189 9.62 -2.54 -10.52
C ALA A 189 10.12 -4.00 -10.41
N ARG A 190 9.60 -4.93 -11.23
CA ARG A 190 10.07 -6.31 -11.25
C ARG A 190 11.53 -6.40 -11.68
N MET A 191 11.90 -5.72 -12.75
CA MET A 191 13.29 -5.65 -13.22
C MET A 191 14.23 -5.10 -12.14
N THR A 192 13.84 -4.02 -11.46
CA THR A 192 14.61 -3.43 -10.36
C THR A 192 14.80 -4.41 -9.21
N PHE A 193 13.74 -5.11 -8.82
CA PHE A 193 13.75 -6.13 -7.79
C PHE A 193 14.74 -7.26 -8.12
N GLU A 194 14.66 -7.81 -9.33
CA GLU A 194 15.53 -8.89 -9.79
C GLU A 194 16.99 -8.45 -9.92
N ALA A 195 17.23 -7.24 -10.39
CA ALA A 195 18.59 -6.71 -10.55
C ALA A 195 19.27 -6.46 -9.19
N LEU A 196 18.57 -5.84 -8.23
CA LEU A 196 19.13 -5.57 -6.90
C LEU A 196 19.44 -6.85 -6.12
N LEU A 197 18.59 -7.86 -6.24
CA LEU A 197 18.81 -9.15 -5.59
C LEU A 197 19.78 -10.06 -6.38
N ASN A 198 20.22 -9.62 -7.57
CA ASN A 198 21.02 -10.41 -8.49
C ASN A 198 20.42 -11.81 -8.72
N VAL A 199 19.13 -11.82 -9.10
CA VAL A 199 18.38 -13.06 -9.32
C VAL A 199 18.97 -13.79 -10.53
N PRO A 200 19.29 -15.10 -10.44
CA PRO A 200 19.77 -15.88 -11.58
C PRO A 200 18.77 -15.89 -12.74
N GLU A 201 19.26 -15.86 -13.98
CA GLU A 201 18.43 -15.74 -15.19
C GLU A 201 17.28 -16.76 -15.25
N LYS A 202 17.56 -18.02 -14.89
CA LYS A 202 16.56 -19.12 -14.85
C LYS A 202 15.36 -18.87 -13.91
N TYR A 203 15.44 -17.90 -13.01
CA TYR A 203 14.39 -17.53 -12.06
C TYR A 203 13.77 -16.15 -12.34
N ARG A 204 14.28 -15.42 -13.34
CA ARG A 204 13.68 -14.13 -13.74
C ARG A 204 12.36 -14.33 -14.47
N CYS A 205 11.48 -13.36 -14.30
CA CYS A 205 10.29 -13.26 -15.14
C CYS A 205 10.64 -12.55 -16.45
N ASN A 206 10.41 -13.23 -17.58
CA ASN A 206 10.55 -12.65 -18.92
C ASN A 206 9.43 -11.66 -19.21
#